data_939a88fff98b2d63a33d8ceb02bde9b2
#
_entry.id   939a88fff98b2d63a33d8ceb02bde9b2
#
_cell.length_a   1.000
_cell.length_b   1.000
_cell.length_c   1.000
_cell.angle_alpha   90.00
_cell.angle_beta   90.00
_cell.angle_gamma   90.00
#
_symmetry.space_group_name_H-M   'P 1'
#
loop_
_entity.id
_entity.type
_entity.pdbx_description
1 polymer ?
#
loop_
_entity_poly.entity_id
_entity_poly.type
_entity_poly.pdbx_seq_one_letter_code
_entity_poly.pdbx_strand_id
1 'polypeptide(L)'
;MRRAERDQGRREGLTTAEELALRGAKELDRAALASEFGFVFDHASPIGELIVAAPTYYRVVARFTGVAAHAGIRPEDGRNAIVAAAKAVAAMRLGRLDEQTTSNAGLISGGSANNVVAERCEVELEARSLDDDLA
;
A
#
# COMPACT_ATOMS: atom_id res chain seq x y z
N MET A 1 27.81 13.30 44.65
CA MET A 1 26.40 13.69 44.59
C MET A 1 26.03 13.83 43.12
N ARG A 2 25.42 12.80 42.49
CA ARG A 2 24.96 12.87 41.10
C ARG A 2 23.61 13.56 41.11
N ARG A 3 23.51 14.69 40.42
CA ARG A 3 22.25 15.40 40.17
C ARG A 3 21.38 14.48 39.33
N ALA A 4 20.25 14.05 39.85
CA ALA A 4 19.21 13.39 39.04
C ALA A 4 18.71 14.43 38.06
N GLU A 5 19.02 14.28 36.77
CA GLU A 5 18.31 14.96 35.71
C GLU A 5 16.84 14.53 35.82
N ARG A 6 15.98 15.51 36.00
CA ARG A 6 14.53 15.27 35.92
C ARG A 6 14.25 14.87 34.48
N ASP A 7 13.80 13.63 34.30
CA ASP A 7 13.18 13.19 33.08
C ASP A 7 12.01 14.14 32.78
N GLN A 8 12.17 14.98 31.75
CA GLN A 8 11.21 16.01 31.38
C GLN A 8 10.03 15.43 30.59
N GLY A 9 9.55 14.25 30.99
CA GLY A 9 8.35 13.67 30.41
C GLY A 9 8.54 13.09 29.01
N ARG A 10 9.78 12.83 28.60
CA ARG A 10 10.10 12.17 27.35
C ARG A 10 9.62 10.72 27.38
N ARG A 11 8.78 10.32 26.44
CA ARG A 11 8.34 8.95 26.27
C ARG A 11 8.76 8.45 24.90
N GLU A 12 9.30 7.25 24.83
CA GLU A 12 9.62 6.57 23.59
C GLU A 12 8.59 5.46 23.37
N GLY A 13 8.03 5.41 22.18
CA GLY A 13 7.11 4.36 21.74
C GLY A 13 7.71 3.64 20.54
N LEU A 14 7.83 2.32 20.62
CA LEU A 14 8.19 1.47 19.49
C LEU A 14 6.94 0.73 19.03
N THR A 15 6.66 0.82 17.73
CA THR A 15 5.57 0.06 17.12
C THR A 15 6.12 -0.98 16.16
N THR A 16 5.38 -2.07 15.95
CA THR A 16 5.73 -3.16 15.05
C THR A 16 4.78 -3.20 13.86
N ALA A 17 5.10 -4.02 12.85
CA ALA A 17 4.24 -4.25 11.69
C ALA A 17 3.88 -2.97 10.90
N GLU A 18 4.88 -2.11 10.69
CA GLU A 18 4.76 -0.91 9.85
C GLU A 18 4.37 -1.29 8.43
N GLU A 19 5.08 -2.25 7.82
CA GLU A 19 4.86 -2.78 6.47
C GLU A 19 3.47 -3.45 6.29
N LEU A 20 2.77 -3.74 7.38
CA LEU A 20 1.39 -4.22 7.38
C LEU A 20 0.38 -3.06 7.53
N ALA A 21 0.60 -1.98 6.81
CA ALA A 21 -0.22 -0.77 6.81
C ALA A 21 -0.30 -0.10 8.20
N LEU A 22 0.84 0.07 8.87
CA LEU A 22 0.99 0.74 10.17
C LEU A 22 0.17 0.08 11.29
N ARG A 23 0.04 -1.26 11.26
CA ARG A 23 -0.85 -1.98 12.19
C ARG A 23 -0.53 -1.69 13.64
N GLY A 24 0.74 -1.74 14.04
CA GLY A 24 1.15 -1.46 15.41
C GLY A 24 0.86 -0.01 15.83
N ALA A 25 1.05 0.96 14.93
CA ALA A 25 0.73 2.35 15.20
C ALA A 25 -0.78 2.59 15.35
N LYS A 26 -1.61 1.88 14.58
CA LYS A 26 -3.08 1.96 14.69
C LYS A 26 -3.63 1.38 15.99
N GLU A 27 -2.95 0.37 16.53
CA GLU A 27 -3.32 -0.29 17.78
C GLU A 27 -2.74 0.42 19.04
N LEU A 28 -1.93 1.48 18.86
CA LEU A 28 -1.33 2.22 19.96
C LEU A 28 -2.41 2.95 20.78
N ASP A 29 -2.39 2.75 22.08
CA ASP A 29 -3.23 3.53 23.00
C ASP A 29 -2.72 4.97 23.08
N ARG A 30 -3.40 5.88 22.41
CA ARG A 30 -3.05 7.30 22.37
C ARG A 30 -3.13 7.96 23.75
N ALA A 31 -4.00 7.48 24.63
CA ALA A 31 -4.13 8.00 25.99
C ALA A 31 -2.87 7.76 26.82
N ALA A 32 -2.10 6.72 26.49
CA ALA A 32 -0.84 6.42 27.17
C ALA A 32 0.29 7.43 26.79
N LEU A 33 0.18 8.14 25.68
CA LEU A 33 1.23 9.04 25.23
C LEU A 33 1.25 10.36 25.99
N ALA A 34 0.11 10.92 26.39
CA ALA A 34 -0.04 12.15 27.18
C ALA A 34 0.92 13.29 26.77
N SER A 35 1.20 13.42 25.46
CA SER A 35 2.18 14.35 24.88
C SER A 35 1.47 15.38 24.02
N GLU A 36 1.93 16.63 24.07
CA GLU A 36 1.40 17.72 23.20
C GLU A 36 1.88 17.56 21.75
N PHE A 37 3.06 17.00 21.55
CA PHE A 37 3.64 16.73 20.22
C PHE A 37 4.57 15.50 20.29
N GLY A 38 4.90 14.96 19.13
CA GLY A 38 5.81 13.81 18.97
C GLY A 38 6.67 13.96 17.72
N PHE A 39 7.82 13.28 17.74
CA PHE A 39 8.68 13.13 16.56
C PHE A 39 8.70 11.65 16.17
N VAL A 40 8.58 11.37 14.86
CA VAL A 40 8.75 10.03 14.27
C VAL A 40 10.09 10.01 13.57
N PHE A 41 10.97 9.07 13.97
CA PHE A 41 12.33 8.94 13.43
C PHE A 41 12.37 7.71 12.50
N ASP A 42 11.65 7.79 11.40
CA ASP A 42 11.51 6.69 10.45
C ASP A 42 11.52 7.20 9.00
N HIS A 43 12.57 7.94 8.67
CA HIS A 43 12.77 8.44 7.31
C HIS A 43 14.26 8.60 6.98
N ALA A 44 14.60 8.41 5.68
CA ALA A 44 15.96 8.51 5.16
C ALA A 44 16.38 9.93 4.77
N SER A 45 15.70 10.97 5.28
CA SER A 45 16.08 12.37 5.05
C SER A 45 17.38 12.73 5.78
N PRO A 46 18.14 13.70 5.26
CA PRO A 46 19.27 14.26 5.97
C PRO A 46 18.92 14.78 7.37
N ILE A 47 19.87 14.68 8.30
CA ILE A 47 19.68 15.19 9.66
C ILE A 47 19.38 16.70 9.60
N GLY A 48 18.30 17.11 10.25
CA GLY A 48 17.84 18.49 10.30
C GLY A 48 16.65 18.80 9.39
N GLU A 49 16.27 17.89 8.50
CA GLU A 49 15.00 17.99 7.77
C GLU A 49 13.82 17.57 8.63
N LEU A 50 12.70 18.25 8.44
CA LEU A 50 11.43 17.94 9.07
C LEU A 50 10.40 17.63 7.99
N ILE A 51 9.77 16.46 8.07
CA ILE A 51 8.65 16.09 7.23
C ILE A 51 7.38 16.51 7.97
N VAL A 52 6.65 17.44 7.38
CA VAL A 52 5.46 18.05 8.00
C VAL A 52 4.15 17.63 7.33
N ALA A 53 4.23 16.82 6.28
CA ALA A 53 3.07 16.27 5.58
C ALA A 53 3.33 14.83 5.15
N ALA A 54 2.30 14.02 5.17
CA ALA A 54 2.31 12.65 4.65
C ALA A 54 1.15 12.50 3.66
N PRO A 55 1.36 11.78 2.55
CA PRO A 55 0.29 11.57 1.58
C PRO A 55 -0.81 10.68 2.13
N THR A 56 -2.03 10.94 1.70
CA THR A 56 -3.11 9.96 1.83
C THR A 56 -2.77 8.72 1.01
N TYR A 57 -2.92 7.54 1.61
CA TYR A 57 -2.57 6.25 1.02
C TYR A 57 -3.81 5.39 0.80
N TYR A 58 -3.97 4.92 -0.43
CA TYR A 58 -4.98 3.94 -0.80
C TYR A 58 -4.35 2.65 -1.28
N ARG A 59 -4.84 1.53 -0.76
CA ARG A 59 -4.60 0.20 -1.31
C ARG A 59 -5.88 -0.29 -1.97
N VAL A 60 -5.75 -0.69 -3.23
CA VAL A 60 -6.86 -1.22 -4.02
C VAL A 60 -6.54 -2.64 -4.46
N VAL A 61 -7.51 -3.54 -4.31
CA VAL A 61 -7.41 -4.90 -4.82
C VAL A 61 -8.48 -5.08 -5.90
N ALA A 62 -8.04 -5.17 -7.16
CA ALA A 62 -8.91 -5.40 -8.31
C ALA A 62 -8.98 -6.90 -8.61
N ARG A 63 -10.18 -7.46 -8.54
CA ARG A 63 -10.44 -8.88 -8.84
C ARG A 63 -11.15 -9.03 -10.18
N PHE A 64 -10.55 -9.83 -11.05
CA PHE A 64 -11.08 -10.15 -12.36
C PHE A 64 -11.58 -11.59 -12.35
N THR A 65 -12.83 -11.78 -12.79
CA THR A 65 -13.46 -13.09 -12.88
C THR A 65 -13.79 -13.40 -14.34
N GLY A 66 -13.35 -14.55 -14.79
CA GLY A 66 -13.58 -15.09 -16.13
C GLY A 66 -14.33 -16.41 -16.09
N VAL A 67 -14.05 -17.25 -17.07
CA VAL A 67 -14.56 -18.63 -17.17
C VAL A 67 -13.44 -19.55 -17.59
N ALA A 68 -13.23 -20.62 -16.84
CA ALA A 68 -12.25 -21.64 -17.17
C ALA A 68 -12.67 -22.45 -18.40
N ALA A 69 -11.70 -22.82 -19.24
CA ALA A 69 -11.87 -23.75 -20.35
C ALA A 69 -10.52 -24.40 -20.66
N HIS A 70 -10.53 -25.53 -21.36
CA HIS A 70 -9.29 -26.16 -21.81
C HIS A 70 -8.73 -25.40 -23.01
N ALA A 71 -7.55 -24.78 -22.84
CA ALA A 71 -6.98 -23.85 -23.81
C ALA A 71 -6.69 -24.49 -25.21
N GLY A 72 -6.44 -25.78 -25.27
CA GLY A 72 -6.15 -26.48 -26.52
C GLY A 72 -7.34 -27.22 -27.14
N ILE A 73 -8.51 -27.31 -26.45
CA ILE A 73 -9.67 -28.08 -26.93
C ILE A 73 -10.83 -27.14 -27.27
N ARG A 74 -11.23 -26.29 -26.34
CA ARG A 74 -12.37 -25.37 -26.49
C ARG A 74 -12.07 -24.02 -25.82
N PRO A 75 -11.05 -23.27 -26.28
CA PRO A 75 -10.71 -21.97 -25.68
C PRO A 75 -11.84 -20.93 -25.80
N GLU A 76 -12.70 -21.06 -26.83
CA GLU A 76 -13.85 -20.22 -27.09
C GLU A 76 -14.92 -20.27 -25.98
N ASP A 77 -14.99 -21.35 -25.21
CA ASP A 77 -15.89 -21.46 -24.07
C ASP A 77 -15.37 -20.67 -22.84
N GLY A 78 -14.11 -20.27 -22.87
CA GLY A 78 -13.45 -19.56 -21.78
C GLY A 78 -13.51 -18.04 -21.88
N ARG A 79 -13.34 -17.37 -20.74
CA ARG A 79 -13.09 -15.94 -20.63
C ARG A 79 -11.87 -15.71 -19.74
N ASN A 80 -10.79 -15.22 -20.33
CA ASN A 80 -9.50 -15.14 -19.67
C ASN A 80 -9.40 -13.90 -18.76
N ALA A 81 -9.38 -14.11 -17.45
CA ALA A 81 -9.25 -13.07 -16.43
C ALA A 81 -7.87 -12.40 -16.44
N ILE A 82 -6.79 -13.13 -16.75
CA ILE A 82 -5.44 -12.56 -16.87
C ILE A 82 -5.38 -11.54 -18.02
N VAL A 83 -5.98 -11.87 -19.17
CA VAL A 83 -6.03 -10.95 -20.31
C VAL A 83 -6.82 -9.69 -19.96
N ALA A 84 -7.93 -9.82 -19.23
CA ALA A 84 -8.71 -8.68 -18.77
C ALA A 84 -7.89 -7.80 -17.80
N ALA A 85 -7.23 -8.41 -16.83
CA ALA A 85 -6.36 -7.70 -15.88
C ALA A 85 -5.20 -6.99 -16.58
N ALA A 86 -4.51 -7.67 -17.51
CA ALA A 86 -3.40 -7.10 -18.26
C ALA A 86 -3.82 -5.88 -19.08
N LYS A 87 -4.99 -5.92 -19.75
CA LYS A 87 -5.54 -4.78 -20.49
C LYS A 87 -5.90 -3.63 -19.55
N ALA A 88 -6.47 -3.92 -18.39
CA ALA A 88 -6.79 -2.91 -17.39
C ALA A 88 -5.52 -2.21 -16.89
N VAL A 89 -4.50 -2.96 -16.49
CA VAL A 89 -3.21 -2.40 -16.02
C VAL A 89 -2.53 -1.60 -17.11
N ALA A 90 -2.51 -2.09 -18.35
CA ALA A 90 -1.91 -1.39 -19.49
C ALA A 90 -2.62 -0.06 -19.84
N ALA A 91 -3.88 0.09 -19.48
CA ALA A 91 -4.66 1.32 -19.69
C ALA A 91 -4.56 2.30 -18.50
N MET A 92 -3.99 1.88 -17.37
CA MET A 92 -3.84 2.74 -16.19
C MET A 92 -2.69 3.71 -16.37
N ARG A 93 -2.83 4.91 -15.79
CA ARG A 93 -1.73 5.83 -15.59
C ARG A 93 -1.02 5.42 -14.30
N LEU A 94 0.21 4.92 -14.41
CA LEU A 94 1.03 4.45 -13.29
C LEU A 94 2.30 5.29 -13.16
N GLY A 95 2.92 5.23 -12.00
CA GLY A 95 4.11 6.00 -11.65
C GLY A 95 3.77 7.36 -11.07
N ARG A 96 4.54 8.37 -11.40
CA ARG A 96 4.28 9.75 -10.96
C ARG A 96 3.25 10.40 -11.88
N LEU A 97 2.08 10.70 -11.33
CA LEU A 97 0.96 11.30 -12.08
C LEU A 97 1.07 12.82 -12.13
N ASP A 98 1.56 13.44 -11.04
CA ASP A 98 1.86 14.86 -10.88
C ASP A 98 2.90 15.06 -9.75
N GLU A 99 3.13 16.29 -9.30
CA GLU A 99 4.13 16.62 -8.26
C GLU A 99 3.82 15.96 -6.91
N GLN A 100 2.55 15.71 -6.62
CA GLN A 100 2.07 15.25 -5.30
C GLN A 100 1.48 13.85 -5.33
N THR A 101 1.23 13.29 -6.54
CA THR A 101 0.46 12.05 -6.69
C THR A 101 1.28 10.97 -7.37
N THR A 102 1.24 9.78 -6.80
CA THR A 102 1.83 8.56 -7.37
C THR A 102 0.84 7.41 -7.36
N SER A 103 1.00 6.48 -8.30
CA SER A 103 0.26 5.22 -8.33
C SER A 103 1.16 4.07 -8.76
N ASN A 104 0.83 2.86 -8.32
CA ASN A 104 1.58 1.67 -8.65
C ASN A 104 0.69 0.43 -8.72
N ALA A 105 0.96 -0.47 -9.66
CA ALA A 105 0.47 -1.83 -9.66
C ALA A 105 1.60 -2.73 -9.15
N GLY A 106 1.54 -3.10 -7.88
CA GLY A 106 2.64 -3.75 -7.17
C GLY A 106 2.67 -5.26 -7.31
N LEU A 107 1.49 -5.89 -7.37
CA LEU A 107 1.36 -7.34 -7.48
C LEU A 107 0.28 -7.71 -8.49
N ILE A 108 0.51 -8.79 -9.21
CA ILE A 108 -0.48 -9.43 -10.07
C ILE A 108 -0.36 -10.95 -9.93
N SER A 109 -1.48 -11.63 -9.75
CA SER A 109 -1.51 -13.09 -9.68
C SER A 109 -2.77 -13.63 -10.30
N GLY A 110 -2.70 -14.81 -10.95
CA GLY A 110 -3.88 -15.40 -11.58
C GLY A 110 -3.59 -16.69 -12.31
N GLY A 111 -4.68 -17.34 -12.77
CA GLY A 111 -4.64 -18.62 -13.43
C GLY A 111 -4.45 -19.79 -12.47
N SER A 112 -4.49 -21.02 -13.03
CA SER A 112 -4.32 -22.28 -12.30
C SER A 112 -3.33 -23.23 -12.99
N ALA A 113 -3.31 -23.25 -14.33
CA ALA A 113 -2.41 -24.04 -15.15
C ALA A 113 -2.26 -23.42 -16.54
N ASN A 114 -1.16 -23.74 -17.23
CA ASN A 114 -0.83 -23.18 -18.55
C ASN A 114 -1.79 -23.63 -19.67
N ASN A 115 -2.46 -24.77 -19.50
CA ASN A 115 -3.43 -25.33 -20.45
C ASN A 115 -4.90 -25.02 -20.08
N VAL A 116 -5.12 -24.10 -19.11
CA VAL A 116 -6.44 -23.68 -18.67
C VAL A 116 -6.59 -22.17 -18.89
N VAL A 117 -7.67 -21.75 -19.55
CA VAL A 117 -8.08 -20.35 -19.64
C VAL A 117 -8.33 -19.84 -18.22
N ALA A 118 -7.63 -18.79 -17.80
CA ALA A 118 -7.65 -18.32 -16.43
C ALA A 118 -9.02 -17.74 -16.05
N GLU A 119 -9.68 -18.32 -15.05
CA GLU A 119 -10.96 -17.83 -14.52
C GLU A 119 -10.82 -16.74 -13.46
N ARG A 120 -9.63 -16.56 -12.90
CA ARG A 120 -9.36 -15.55 -11.85
C ARG A 120 -8.03 -14.87 -12.08
N CYS A 121 -8.01 -13.58 -11.79
CA CYS A 121 -6.79 -12.78 -11.67
C CYS A 121 -7.03 -11.67 -10.65
N GLU A 122 -6.03 -11.39 -9.85
CA GLU A 122 -6.04 -10.31 -8.86
C GLU A 122 -4.86 -9.39 -9.11
N VAL A 123 -5.10 -8.08 -8.99
CA VAL A 123 -4.09 -7.04 -9.09
C VAL A 123 -4.16 -6.20 -7.82
N GLU A 124 -3.02 -6.05 -7.13
CA GLU A 124 -2.90 -5.14 -6.01
C GLU A 124 -2.24 -3.84 -6.47
N LEU A 125 -2.93 -2.75 -6.17
CA LEU A 125 -2.51 -1.41 -6.54
C LEU A 125 -2.41 -0.53 -5.31
N GLU A 126 -1.61 0.52 -5.41
CA GLU A 126 -1.59 1.61 -4.45
C GLU A 126 -1.69 2.96 -5.17
N ALA A 127 -2.21 3.94 -4.46
CA ALA A 127 -2.15 5.35 -4.83
C ALA A 127 -1.82 6.19 -3.60
N ARG A 128 -1.04 7.25 -3.80
CA ARG A 128 -0.67 8.20 -2.75
C ARG A 128 -0.80 9.61 -3.29
N SER A 129 -1.41 10.50 -2.50
CA SER A 129 -1.49 11.93 -2.85
C SER A 129 -1.37 12.80 -1.60
N LEU A 130 -0.72 13.96 -1.75
CA LEU A 130 -0.78 15.06 -0.77
C LEU A 130 -2.00 15.97 -1.02
N ASP A 131 -2.70 15.78 -2.13
CA ASP A 131 -3.94 16.45 -2.47
C ASP A 131 -5.12 15.58 -2.04
N ASP A 132 -5.86 16.03 -1.04
CA ASP A 132 -7.00 15.29 -0.47
C ASP A 132 -8.17 15.16 -1.45
N ASP A 133 -8.28 16.06 -2.45
CA ASP A 133 -9.34 16.02 -3.46
C ASP A 133 -9.08 14.96 -4.56
N LEU A 134 -7.82 14.47 -4.66
CA LEU A 134 -7.41 13.43 -5.60
C LEU A 134 -7.26 12.04 -4.94
N ALA A 135 -7.48 11.96 -3.65
CA ALA A 135 -7.28 10.77 -2.85
C ALA A 135 -8.58 9.94 -2.67
#